data_ae2b5652f3cf86907ed74ed33da05486
#
_entry.id   ae2b5652f3cf86907ed74ed33da05486
#
_cell.length_a   1.000
_cell.length_b   1.000
_cell.length_c   1.000
_cell.angle_alpha   90.00
_cell.angle_beta   90.00
_cell.angle_gamma   90.00
#
_symmetry.space_group_name_H-M   'P 1'
#
loop_
_entity.id
_entity.type
_entity.pdbx_description
1 polymer ?
#
loop_
_entity_poly.entity_id
_entity_poly.type
_entity_poly.pdbx_seq_one_letter_code
_entity_poly.pdbx_strand_id
1 'polypeptide(L)'
;MSNGLLLWIDDEIELLKAHIIFLEKKGYEVQTVSNGPDAIELCRQQTFDLILLDEMMPGLSGLETLLRIKDIQPATPVVMCTKSEEENIMDQAIGSKIADYLIKPVNPNQILLSLKKNIHRKDIVAEVTQSGYQQDYQQIAMQMMECRSAEDWMEIYRRLVSWELKLSDTASPMAEMLGMQKEEANQGFAKYIAKNYLDWVSPDNRDRHLMSPDIFKRKIFPLLDEGKKVFLIVIDNFRYDQWRMLAEDIGDLFDIDEQLYMSILPTATQYARNAIFSGLMPNKIAEMFPDLWVDEDEEEGKNLNEAPLIQTQIERFRKHYTFSYHKVNDSQGADRFLEHYNECRNYDLNVLVINFIDMLSHARTESKMVRELANNESAYRSITQSWLRHSVLSELFKLLSQSDYQVVLTTD
;
A
#
# COMPACT_ATOMS: atom_id res chain seq x y z
N MET A 1 -4.43 -30.39 19.46
CA MET A 1 -5.16 -29.13 19.34
C MET A 1 -6.20 -29.32 18.25
N SER A 2 -7.40 -28.77 18.38
CA SER A 2 -8.42 -28.82 17.32
C SER A 2 -7.99 -27.97 16.12
N ASN A 3 -8.26 -28.44 14.90
CA ASN A 3 -7.99 -27.71 13.66
C ASN A 3 -9.06 -26.64 13.37
N GLY A 4 -10.09 -26.52 14.22
CA GLY A 4 -11.15 -25.53 14.14
C GLY A 4 -12.50 -26.07 14.57
N LEU A 5 -13.37 -25.17 15.01
CA LEU A 5 -14.75 -25.44 15.40
C LEU A 5 -15.70 -25.09 14.23
N LEU A 6 -16.40 -26.09 13.74
CA LEU A 6 -17.32 -25.98 12.61
C LEU A 6 -18.77 -26.05 13.07
N LEU A 7 -19.64 -25.26 12.43
CA LEU A 7 -21.09 -25.42 12.52
C LEU A 7 -21.60 -25.97 11.18
N TRP A 8 -22.33 -27.10 11.23
CA TRP A 8 -23.00 -27.63 10.05
C TRP A 8 -24.52 -27.54 10.22
N ILE A 9 -25.16 -26.84 9.31
CA ILE A 9 -26.59 -26.55 9.32
C ILE A 9 -27.22 -27.26 8.13
N ASP A 10 -28.03 -28.28 8.35
CA ASP A 10 -28.64 -29.09 7.28
C ASP A 10 -29.81 -29.85 7.88
N ASP A 11 -30.99 -29.82 7.27
CA ASP A 11 -32.18 -30.50 7.77
C ASP A 11 -32.09 -32.03 7.65
N GLU A 12 -31.21 -32.51 6.75
CA GLU A 12 -30.88 -33.94 6.57
C GLU A 12 -29.58 -34.33 7.29
N ILE A 13 -29.19 -33.68 8.37
CA ILE A 13 -27.89 -33.84 9.07
C ILE A 13 -27.59 -35.29 9.46
N GLU A 14 -28.63 -36.12 9.75
CA GLU A 14 -28.48 -37.54 10.05
C GLU A 14 -27.82 -38.34 8.89
N LEU A 15 -28.05 -37.93 7.65
CA LEU A 15 -27.46 -38.55 6.47
C LEU A 15 -25.99 -38.19 6.29
N LEU A 16 -25.53 -37.11 6.96
CA LEU A 16 -24.17 -36.58 6.85
C LEU A 16 -23.21 -37.11 7.90
N LYS A 17 -23.62 -38.07 8.75
CA LYS A 17 -22.78 -38.65 9.82
C LYS A 17 -21.41 -39.14 9.34
N ALA A 18 -21.34 -39.75 8.16
CA ALA A 18 -20.07 -40.22 7.61
C ALA A 18 -19.09 -39.06 7.31
N HIS A 19 -19.62 -37.92 6.87
CA HIS A 19 -18.83 -36.70 6.59
C HIS A 19 -18.35 -36.06 7.89
N ILE A 20 -19.21 -36.01 8.90
CA ILE A 20 -18.88 -35.49 10.24
C ILE A 20 -17.74 -36.29 10.85
N ILE A 21 -17.86 -37.62 10.87
CA ILE A 21 -16.80 -38.52 11.39
C ILE A 21 -15.49 -38.35 10.59
N PHE A 22 -15.57 -38.12 9.27
CA PHE A 22 -14.39 -37.86 8.47
C PHE A 22 -13.70 -36.55 8.89
N LEU A 23 -14.46 -35.49 9.11
CA LEU A 23 -13.91 -34.17 9.54
C LEU A 23 -13.34 -34.27 10.97
N GLU A 24 -14.00 -34.94 11.89
CA GLU A 24 -13.51 -35.20 13.25
C GLU A 24 -12.18 -35.96 13.23
N LYS A 25 -12.04 -36.99 12.39
CA LYS A 25 -10.77 -37.71 12.19
C LYS A 25 -9.66 -36.80 11.60
N LYS A 26 -10.03 -35.72 10.94
CA LYS A 26 -9.09 -34.70 10.45
C LYS A 26 -8.78 -33.61 11.51
N GLY A 27 -9.32 -33.74 12.73
CA GLY A 27 -9.03 -32.88 13.85
C GLY A 27 -9.95 -31.66 13.97
N TYR A 28 -11.06 -31.59 13.23
CA TYR A 28 -12.06 -30.54 13.38
C TYR A 28 -13.10 -30.96 14.42
N GLU A 29 -13.62 -29.99 15.18
CA GLU A 29 -14.82 -30.19 16.01
C GLU A 29 -16.02 -29.74 15.20
N VAL A 30 -17.07 -30.59 15.12
CA VAL A 30 -18.26 -30.29 14.32
C VAL A 30 -19.50 -30.24 15.21
N GLN A 31 -20.11 -29.09 15.30
CA GLN A 31 -21.44 -28.91 15.87
C GLN A 31 -22.49 -28.92 14.76
N THR A 32 -23.65 -29.49 15.02
CA THR A 32 -24.69 -29.66 14.01
C THR A 32 -26.02 -29.12 14.50
N VAL A 33 -26.76 -28.49 13.60
CA VAL A 33 -28.16 -28.09 13.81
C VAL A 33 -28.97 -28.36 12.55
N SER A 34 -30.26 -28.63 12.71
CA SER A 34 -31.14 -29.01 11.61
C SER A 34 -31.99 -27.88 11.03
N ASN A 35 -31.81 -26.65 11.50
CA ASN A 35 -32.61 -25.50 11.05
C ASN A 35 -31.91 -24.16 11.28
N GLY A 36 -32.36 -23.12 10.54
CA GLY A 36 -31.80 -21.79 10.62
C GLY A 36 -31.97 -21.08 11.96
N PRO A 37 -33.14 -21.09 12.62
CA PRO A 37 -33.33 -20.45 13.92
C PRO A 37 -32.36 -20.94 15.00
N ASP A 38 -32.15 -22.24 15.15
CA ASP A 38 -31.22 -22.82 16.12
C ASP A 38 -29.78 -22.45 15.78
N ALA A 39 -29.41 -22.40 14.51
CA ALA A 39 -28.11 -21.95 14.04
C ALA A 39 -27.83 -20.48 14.44
N ILE A 40 -28.81 -19.62 14.24
CA ILE A 40 -28.68 -18.19 14.59
C ILE A 40 -28.53 -18.01 16.11
N GLU A 41 -29.28 -18.76 16.91
CA GLU A 41 -29.16 -18.70 18.36
C GLU A 41 -27.79 -19.21 18.83
N LEU A 42 -27.30 -20.28 18.22
CA LEU A 42 -25.97 -20.82 18.53
C LEU A 42 -24.84 -19.84 18.15
N CYS A 43 -24.98 -19.14 17.01
CA CYS A 43 -24.04 -18.09 16.60
C CYS A 43 -24.05 -16.85 17.52
N ARG A 44 -25.10 -16.62 18.32
CA ARG A 44 -25.10 -15.59 19.35
C ARG A 44 -24.31 -15.99 20.60
N GLN A 45 -24.25 -17.29 20.87
CA GLN A 45 -23.63 -17.84 22.10
C GLN A 45 -22.15 -18.11 21.93
N GLN A 46 -21.69 -18.51 20.73
CA GLN A 46 -20.29 -18.81 20.44
C GLN A 46 -19.91 -18.50 18.99
N THR A 47 -18.62 -18.35 18.75
CA THR A 47 -18.06 -18.12 17.41
C THR A 47 -17.58 -19.43 16.80
N PHE A 48 -17.70 -19.52 15.47
CA PHE A 48 -17.24 -20.65 14.68
C PHE A 48 -16.14 -20.22 13.72
N ASP A 49 -15.21 -21.13 13.43
CA ASP A 49 -14.15 -20.91 12.46
C ASP A 49 -14.66 -20.98 11.03
N LEU A 50 -15.73 -21.78 10.79
CA LEU A 50 -16.44 -21.86 9.51
C LEU A 50 -17.82 -22.48 9.71
N ILE A 51 -18.78 -22.05 8.88
CA ILE A 51 -20.15 -22.55 8.87
C ILE A 51 -20.43 -23.22 7.52
N LEU A 52 -20.87 -24.49 7.54
CA LEU A 52 -21.45 -25.19 6.40
C LEU A 52 -22.97 -25.03 6.49
N LEU A 53 -23.60 -24.50 5.44
CA LEU A 53 -25.02 -24.12 5.46
C LEU A 53 -25.75 -24.70 4.25
N ASP A 54 -26.74 -25.51 4.49
CA ASP A 54 -27.65 -25.98 3.43
C ASP A 54 -28.52 -24.80 2.94
N GLU A 55 -28.68 -24.72 1.64
CA GLU A 55 -29.53 -23.73 1.01
C GLU A 55 -31.03 -24.04 1.20
N MET A 56 -31.41 -25.31 1.08
CA MET A 56 -32.79 -25.76 1.01
C MET A 56 -33.25 -26.36 2.33
N MET A 57 -33.64 -25.53 3.27
CA MET A 57 -34.15 -25.94 4.58
C MET A 57 -35.61 -25.56 4.78
N PRO A 58 -36.43 -26.37 5.50
CA PRO A 58 -37.80 -25.99 5.84
C PRO A 58 -37.83 -24.77 6.78
N GLY A 59 -38.75 -23.86 6.50
CA GLY A 59 -38.97 -22.65 7.30
C GLY A 59 -38.08 -21.50 6.85
N LEU A 60 -36.97 -21.27 7.57
CA LEU A 60 -36.00 -20.22 7.18
C LEU A 60 -35.02 -20.79 6.18
N SER A 61 -34.95 -20.20 4.97
CA SER A 61 -34.03 -20.64 3.92
C SER A 61 -32.58 -20.43 4.31
N GLY A 62 -31.64 -21.14 3.60
CA GLY A 62 -30.22 -20.97 3.80
C GLY A 62 -29.76 -19.52 3.56
N LEU A 63 -30.26 -18.86 2.52
CA LEU A 63 -29.92 -17.47 2.24
C LEU A 63 -30.39 -16.50 3.33
N GLU A 64 -31.61 -16.67 3.83
CA GLU A 64 -32.11 -15.84 4.93
C GLU A 64 -31.34 -16.09 6.23
N THR A 65 -30.95 -17.35 6.47
CA THR A 65 -30.11 -17.75 7.61
C THR A 65 -28.72 -17.12 7.49
N LEU A 66 -28.10 -17.15 6.30
CA LEU A 66 -26.81 -16.53 6.00
C LEU A 66 -26.80 -15.04 6.34
N LEU A 67 -27.79 -14.28 5.88
CA LEU A 67 -27.87 -12.84 6.13
C LEU A 67 -27.88 -12.54 7.63
N ARG A 68 -28.71 -13.26 8.41
CA ARG A 68 -28.79 -13.08 9.86
C ARG A 68 -27.52 -13.52 10.61
N ILE A 69 -26.87 -14.60 10.15
CA ILE A 69 -25.58 -15.01 10.71
C ILE A 69 -24.51 -13.96 10.42
N LYS A 70 -24.49 -13.38 9.22
CA LYS A 70 -23.53 -12.33 8.87
C LYS A 70 -23.72 -11.03 9.62
N ASP A 71 -24.93 -10.72 10.06
CA ASP A 71 -25.19 -9.60 10.97
C ASP A 71 -24.61 -9.81 12.37
N ILE A 72 -24.54 -11.09 12.83
CA ILE A 72 -24.03 -11.46 14.16
C ILE A 72 -22.51 -11.70 14.12
N GLN A 73 -22.04 -12.44 13.10
CA GLN A 73 -20.65 -12.83 12.91
C GLN A 73 -20.18 -12.48 11.49
N PRO A 74 -19.89 -11.21 11.18
CA PRO A 74 -19.53 -10.76 9.83
C PRO A 74 -18.27 -11.42 9.27
N ALA A 75 -17.31 -11.72 10.16
CA ALA A 75 -16.00 -12.29 9.79
C ALA A 75 -16.01 -13.80 9.58
N THR A 76 -16.99 -14.54 10.15
CA THR A 76 -17.03 -16.01 10.05
C THR A 76 -17.33 -16.44 8.61
N PRO A 77 -16.47 -17.23 7.96
CA PRO A 77 -16.72 -17.72 6.61
C PRO A 77 -17.91 -18.69 6.59
N VAL A 78 -18.81 -18.51 5.63
CA VAL A 78 -19.95 -19.40 5.40
C VAL A 78 -19.82 -20.04 4.03
N VAL A 79 -19.91 -21.36 3.99
CA VAL A 79 -19.88 -22.19 2.78
C VAL A 79 -21.27 -22.73 2.54
N MET A 80 -21.87 -22.39 1.41
CA MET A 80 -23.20 -22.86 1.05
C MET A 80 -23.13 -24.28 0.45
N CYS A 81 -24.05 -25.16 0.85
CA CYS A 81 -24.25 -26.48 0.26
C CYS A 81 -25.58 -26.45 -0.53
N THR A 82 -25.54 -26.67 -1.85
CA THR A 82 -26.70 -26.52 -2.74
C THR A 82 -26.90 -27.73 -3.66
N LYS A 83 -28.13 -28.00 -4.08
CA LYS A 83 -28.45 -29.01 -5.09
C LYS A 83 -28.51 -28.43 -6.52
N SER A 84 -28.42 -27.11 -6.67
CA SER A 84 -28.62 -26.44 -7.96
C SER A 84 -27.34 -25.76 -8.45
N GLU A 85 -27.10 -25.83 -9.76
CA GLU A 85 -26.08 -25.04 -10.47
C GLU A 85 -26.66 -23.77 -11.11
N GLU A 86 -27.87 -23.33 -10.70
CA GLU A 86 -28.54 -22.19 -11.32
C GLU A 86 -27.80 -20.88 -11.04
N GLU A 87 -27.48 -20.16 -12.10
CA GLU A 87 -26.73 -18.90 -12.10
C GLU A 87 -27.33 -17.81 -11.18
N ASN A 88 -28.67 -17.75 -11.09
CA ASN A 88 -29.37 -16.79 -10.24
C ASN A 88 -29.16 -16.98 -8.73
N ILE A 89 -28.96 -18.20 -8.27
CA ILE A 89 -28.69 -18.53 -6.86
C ILE A 89 -27.24 -18.19 -6.53
N MET A 90 -26.32 -18.43 -7.47
CA MET A 90 -24.93 -18.04 -7.36
C MET A 90 -24.77 -16.52 -7.26
N ASP A 91 -25.47 -15.74 -8.10
CA ASP A 91 -25.39 -14.28 -8.08
C ASP A 91 -25.94 -13.67 -6.77
N GLN A 92 -27.03 -14.22 -6.24
CA GLN A 92 -27.56 -13.82 -4.93
C GLN A 92 -26.63 -14.21 -3.77
N ALA A 93 -26.02 -15.38 -3.84
CA ALA A 93 -25.08 -15.87 -2.83
C ALA A 93 -23.75 -15.09 -2.85
N ILE A 94 -23.24 -14.73 -4.02
CA ILE A 94 -22.06 -13.86 -4.19
C ILE A 94 -22.34 -12.46 -3.62
N GLY A 95 -23.51 -11.90 -3.92
CA GLY A 95 -23.97 -10.63 -3.33
C GLY A 95 -24.14 -10.72 -1.80
N SER A 96 -24.40 -11.90 -1.25
CA SER A 96 -24.59 -12.16 0.19
C SER A 96 -23.32 -12.50 0.97
N LYS A 97 -22.12 -12.32 0.37
CA LYS A 97 -20.82 -12.50 1.04
C LYS A 97 -20.53 -13.93 1.53
N ILE A 98 -20.86 -14.95 0.75
CA ILE A 98 -20.41 -16.32 1.01
C ILE A 98 -18.90 -16.46 0.77
N ALA A 99 -18.28 -17.40 1.49
CA ALA A 99 -16.86 -17.71 1.34
C ALA A 99 -16.58 -18.73 0.22
N ASP A 100 -17.52 -19.67 0.03
CA ASP A 100 -17.44 -20.74 -0.97
C ASP A 100 -18.81 -21.41 -1.13
N TYR A 101 -18.97 -22.27 -2.15
CA TYR A 101 -20.15 -23.13 -2.29
C TYR A 101 -19.76 -24.56 -2.66
N LEU A 102 -20.58 -25.52 -2.27
CA LEU A 102 -20.41 -26.94 -2.54
C LEU A 102 -21.70 -27.50 -3.14
N ILE A 103 -21.56 -28.29 -4.21
CA ILE A 103 -22.73 -28.90 -4.89
C ILE A 103 -23.00 -30.28 -4.27
N LYS A 104 -24.24 -30.53 -3.88
CA LYS A 104 -24.69 -31.83 -3.37
C LYS A 104 -24.83 -32.83 -4.52
N PRO A 105 -24.38 -34.10 -4.36
CA PRO A 105 -23.86 -34.73 -3.15
C PRO A 105 -22.45 -34.25 -2.83
N VAL A 106 -22.26 -33.74 -1.63
CA VAL A 106 -21.00 -33.12 -1.21
C VAL A 106 -19.93 -34.20 -0.99
N ASN A 107 -18.78 -34.06 -1.63
CA ASN A 107 -17.64 -34.96 -1.43
C ASN A 107 -16.86 -34.51 -0.17
N PRO A 108 -16.53 -35.45 0.77
CA PRO A 108 -15.76 -35.11 1.97
C PRO A 108 -14.41 -34.39 1.69
N ASN A 109 -13.74 -34.74 0.57
CA ASN A 109 -12.51 -34.09 0.17
C ASN A 109 -12.72 -32.65 -0.33
N GLN A 110 -13.87 -32.36 -0.96
CA GLN A 110 -14.22 -30.99 -1.36
C GLN A 110 -14.48 -30.11 -0.12
N ILE A 111 -15.19 -30.66 0.89
CA ILE A 111 -15.37 -29.97 2.18
C ILE A 111 -14.01 -29.67 2.78
N LEU A 112 -13.12 -30.68 2.89
CA LEU A 112 -11.79 -30.48 3.46
C LEU A 112 -10.97 -29.44 2.70
N LEU A 113 -11.09 -29.40 1.37
CA LEU A 113 -10.42 -28.39 0.54
C LEU A 113 -10.95 -26.98 0.82
N SER A 114 -12.29 -26.85 0.89
CA SER A 114 -12.93 -25.58 1.23
C SER A 114 -12.59 -25.12 2.65
N LEU A 115 -12.55 -26.03 3.64
CA LEU A 115 -12.09 -25.74 5.00
C LEU A 115 -10.65 -25.22 5.02
N LYS A 116 -9.72 -25.91 4.35
CA LYS A 116 -8.33 -25.48 4.26
C LYS A 116 -8.20 -24.10 3.61
N LYS A 117 -8.94 -23.84 2.53
CA LYS A 117 -8.96 -22.58 1.82
C LYS A 117 -9.44 -21.42 2.71
N ASN A 118 -10.47 -21.66 3.53
CA ASN A 118 -11.17 -20.59 4.25
C ASN A 118 -10.73 -20.43 5.72
N ILE A 119 -10.29 -21.51 6.39
CA ILE A 119 -9.79 -21.45 7.79
C ILE A 119 -8.29 -21.26 7.81
N HIS A 120 -7.54 -22.07 7.03
CA HIS A 120 -6.08 -22.10 7.09
C HIS A 120 -5.41 -21.27 5.98
N ARG A 121 -6.15 -20.45 5.24
CA ARG A 121 -5.58 -19.63 4.17
C ARG A 121 -4.45 -18.75 4.66
N LYS A 122 -4.62 -18.11 5.83
CA LYS A 122 -3.57 -17.26 6.42
C LYS A 122 -2.32 -18.07 6.78
N ASP A 123 -2.50 -19.24 7.36
CA ASP A 123 -1.37 -20.11 7.76
C ASP A 123 -0.63 -20.66 6.53
N ILE A 124 -1.37 -21.11 5.51
CA ILE A 124 -0.78 -21.60 4.25
C ILE A 124 -0.03 -20.48 3.52
N VAL A 125 -0.63 -19.29 3.43
CA VAL A 125 0.02 -18.12 2.82
C VAL A 125 1.26 -17.72 3.63
N ALA A 126 1.18 -17.75 4.96
CA ALA A 126 2.32 -17.46 5.83
C ALA A 126 3.46 -18.47 5.63
N GLU A 127 3.15 -19.78 5.58
CA GLU A 127 4.14 -20.85 5.38
C GLU A 127 4.82 -20.74 4.00
N VAL A 128 4.05 -20.54 2.93
CA VAL A 128 4.57 -20.33 1.58
C VAL A 128 5.44 -19.05 1.52
N THR A 129 5.00 -17.96 2.15
CA THR A 129 5.73 -16.70 2.20
C THR A 129 7.04 -16.86 2.97
N GLN A 130 7.03 -17.55 4.12
CA GLN A 130 8.23 -17.82 4.91
C GLN A 130 9.24 -18.68 4.14
N SER A 131 8.78 -19.76 3.50
CA SER A 131 9.62 -20.61 2.65
C SER A 131 10.21 -19.85 1.47
N GLY A 132 9.41 -19.00 0.83
CA GLY A 132 9.87 -18.15 -0.26
C GLY A 132 10.95 -17.15 0.17
N TYR A 133 10.78 -16.50 1.33
CA TYR A 133 11.80 -15.60 1.87
C TYR A 133 13.09 -16.35 2.23
N GLN A 134 13.00 -17.52 2.83
CA GLN A 134 14.17 -18.31 3.18
C GLN A 134 15.05 -18.66 1.96
N GLN A 135 14.40 -18.94 0.82
CA GLN A 135 15.12 -19.16 -0.44
C GLN A 135 15.76 -17.85 -0.97
N ASP A 136 15.03 -16.75 -0.87
CA ASP A 136 15.46 -15.44 -1.39
C ASP A 136 16.54 -14.79 -0.51
N TYR A 137 16.57 -15.10 0.78
CA TYR A 137 17.53 -14.55 1.74
C TYR A 137 18.98 -14.71 1.29
N GLN A 138 19.36 -15.92 0.86
CA GLN A 138 20.73 -16.18 0.40
C GLN A 138 21.05 -15.44 -0.90
N GLN A 139 20.07 -15.33 -1.80
CA GLN A 139 20.26 -14.59 -3.05
C GLN A 139 20.46 -13.10 -2.81
N ILE A 140 19.66 -12.50 -1.91
CA ILE A 140 19.81 -11.09 -1.53
C ILE A 140 21.17 -10.87 -0.88
N ALA A 141 21.61 -11.76 0.03
CA ALA A 141 22.91 -11.64 0.68
C ALA A 141 24.08 -11.71 -0.34
N MET A 142 24.02 -12.62 -1.33
CA MET A 142 25.00 -12.68 -2.40
C MET A 142 24.99 -11.42 -3.27
N GLN A 143 23.81 -10.94 -3.65
CA GLN A 143 23.70 -9.71 -4.44
C GLN A 143 24.26 -8.49 -3.71
N MET A 144 24.04 -8.37 -2.39
CA MET A 144 24.63 -7.29 -1.60
C MET A 144 26.16 -7.26 -1.65
N MET A 145 26.81 -8.42 -1.72
CA MET A 145 28.28 -8.50 -1.86
C MET A 145 28.77 -8.10 -3.26
N GLU A 146 27.91 -8.22 -4.27
CA GLU A 146 28.20 -7.92 -5.67
C GLU A 146 27.79 -6.52 -6.09
N CYS A 147 27.03 -5.78 -5.28
CA CYS A 147 26.55 -4.43 -5.57
C CYS A 147 27.71 -3.46 -5.88
N ARG A 148 27.67 -2.84 -7.05
CA ARG A 148 28.66 -1.88 -7.52
C ARG A 148 28.06 -0.57 -8.01
N SER A 149 26.81 -0.56 -8.39
CA SER A 149 26.07 0.58 -8.91
C SER A 149 24.95 1.04 -7.98
N ALA A 150 24.41 2.24 -8.23
CA ALA A 150 23.23 2.74 -7.54
C ALA A 150 22.00 1.87 -7.85
N GLU A 151 21.89 1.39 -9.09
CA GLU A 151 20.83 0.54 -9.58
C GLU A 151 20.79 -0.82 -8.85
N ASP A 152 21.96 -1.40 -8.56
CA ASP A 152 22.05 -2.65 -7.78
C ASP A 152 21.46 -2.46 -6.38
N TRP A 153 21.81 -1.35 -5.71
CA TRP A 153 21.28 -1.02 -4.39
C TRP A 153 19.78 -0.70 -4.41
N MET A 154 19.31 -0.03 -5.45
CA MET A 154 17.88 0.21 -5.64
C MET A 154 17.11 -1.10 -5.79
N GLU A 155 17.66 -2.09 -6.51
CA GLU A 155 17.02 -3.40 -6.66
C GLU A 155 17.01 -4.19 -5.35
N ILE A 156 18.11 -4.19 -4.58
CA ILE A 156 18.13 -4.76 -3.23
C ILE A 156 17.05 -4.11 -2.36
N TYR A 157 16.93 -2.79 -2.39
CA TYR A 157 15.92 -2.06 -1.63
C TYR A 157 14.49 -2.46 -2.00
N ARG A 158 14.17 -2.56 -3.30
CA ARG A 158 12.86 -3.03 -3.78
C ARG A 158 12.53 -4.43 -3.25
N ARG A 159 13.48 -5.34 -3.30
CA ARG A 159 13.30 -6.72 -2.81
C ARG A 159 13.05 -6.76 -1.31
N LEU A 160 13.86 -6.04 -0.52
CA LEU A 160 13.69 -5.97 0.93
C LEU A 160 12.34 -5.38 1.32
N VAL A 161 11.89 -4.30 0.66
CA VAL A 161 10.57 -3.70 0.90
C VAL A 161 9.45 -4.66 0.48
N SER A 162 9.58 -5.36 -0.64
CA SER A 162 8.59 -6.37 -1.05
C SER A 162 8.41 -7.47 0.00
N TRP A 163 9.51 -7.95 0.59
CA TRP A 163 9.45 -8.93 1.67
C TRP A 163 8.91 -8.35 2.98
N GLU A 164 9.23 -7.11 3.29
CA GLU A 164 8.68 -6.42 4.46
C GLU A 164 7.15 -6.34 4.39
N LEU A 165 6.59 -5.98 3.24
CA LEU A 165 5.14 -5.93 3.04
C LEU A 165 4.51 -7.33 3.15
N LYS A 166 5.12 -8.36 2.58
CA LYS A 166 4.61 -9.74 2.63
C LYS A 166 4.69 -10.37 4.03
N LEU A 167 5.69 -10.01 4.82
CA LEU A 167 5.91 -10.56 6.17
C LEU A 167 5.31 -9.71 7.29
N SER A 168 4.77 -8.54 6.97
CA SER A 168 4.29 -7.57 7.97
C SER A 168 3.16 -8.09 8.87
N ASP A 169 2.34 -9.02 8.37
CA ASP A 169 1.20 -9.59 9.09
C ASP A 169 1.56 -10.82 9.93
N THR A 170 2.83 -11.23 9.92
CA THR A 170 3.27 -12.44 10.62
C THR A 170 4.24 -12.10 11.74
N ALA A 171 3.88 -12.44 12.99
CA ALA A 171 4.85 -12.53 14.09
C ALA A 171 5.72 -13.78 13.87
N SER A 172 6.71 -13.68 12.98
CA SER A 172 7.47 -14.81 12.45
C SER A 172 8.95 -14.57 12.66
N PRO A 173 9.75 -15.63 12.95
CA PRO A 173 11.21 -15.53 12.96
C PRO A 173 11.80 -14.96 11.66
N MET A 174 11.09 -15.07 10.54
CA MET A 174 11.50 -14.51 9.25
C MET A 174 11.45 -12.98 9.24
N ALA A 175 10.54 -12.36 9.99
CA ALA A 175 10.49 -10.91 10.13
C ALA A 175 11.73 -10.37 10.88
N GLU A 176 12.23 -11.09 11.88
CA GLU A 176 13.48 -10.74 12.57
C GLU A 176 14.69 -10.91 11.65
N MET A 177 14.74 -12.00 10.89
CA MET A 177 15.81 -12.21 9.89
C MET A 177 15.81 -11.11 8.83
N LEU A 178 14.64 -10.70 8.35
CA LEU A 178 14.52 -9.58 7.42
C LEU A 178 15.03 -8.27 8.04
N GLY A 179 14.71 -8.02 9.31
CA GLY A 179 15.21 -6.87 10.06
C GLY A 179 16.74 -6.83 10.08
N MET A 180 17.41 -7.95 10.40
CA MET A 180 18.87 -8.06 10.37
C MET A 180 19.43 -7.86 8.95
N GLN A 181 18.80 -8.44 7.93
CA GLN A 181 19.23 -8.28 6.55
C GLN A 181 19.08 -6.84 6.04
N LYS A 182 18.01 -6.14 6.43
CA LYS A 182 17.84 -4.71 6.16
C LYS A 182 18.92 -3.86 6.80
N GLU A 183 19.31 -4.17 8.04
CA GLU A 183 20.39 -3.48 8.73
C GLU A 183 21.73 -3.69 8.05
N GLU A 184 22.04 -4.92 7.65
CA GLU A 184 23.26 -5.25 6.87
C GLU A 184 23.28 -4.50 5.53
N ALA A 185 22.15 -4.50 4.80
CA ALA A 185 22.00 -3.77 3.55
C ALA A 185 22.21 -2.27 3.75
N ASN A 186 21.63 -1.69 4.81
CA ASN A 186 21.81 -0.27 5.14
C ASN A 186 23.26 0.09 5.44
N GLN A 187 23.97 -0.76 6.17
CA GLN A 187 25.42 -0.57 6.44
C GLN A 187 26.26 -0.66 5.15
N GLY A 188 25.93 -1.60 4.26
CA GLY A 188 26.59 -1.74 2.95
C GLY A 188 26.32 -0.52 2.06
N PHE A 189 25.08 -0.11 1.98
CA PHE A 189 24.66 1.07 1.22
C PHE A 189 25.29 2.37 1.76
N ALA A 190 25.36 2.56 3.07
CA ALA A 190 26.03 3.71 3.68
C ALA A 190 27.51 3.81 3.27
N LYS A 191 28.24 2.67 3.24
CA LYS A 191 29.61 2.62 2.75
C LYS A 191 29.71 2.97 1.26
N TYR A 192 28.76 2.48 0.46
CA TYR A 192 28.68 2.79 -0.96
C TYR A 192 28.46 4.29 -1.20
N ILE A 193 27.50 4.91 -0.47
CA ILE A 193 27.26 6.35 -0.50
C ILE A 193 28.49 7.14 -0.10
N ALA A 194 29.11 6.81 1.04
CA ALA A 194 30.28 7.53 1.55
C ALA A 194 31.46 7.53 0.54
N LYS A 195 31.58 6.47 -0.25
CA LYS A 195 32.63 6.34 -1.27
C LYS A 195 32.33 7.16 -2.54
N ASN A 196 31.08 7.26 -2.96
CA ASN A 196 30.72 7.71 -4.30
C ASN A 196 30.00 9.07 -4.34
N TYR A 197 29.43 9.55 -3.22
CA TYR A 197 28.56 10.70 -3.19
C TYR A 197 29.21 12.00 -3.71
N LEU A 198 30.46 12.25 -3.34
CA LEU A 198 31.18 13.46 -3.78
C LEU A 198 31.40 13.50 -5.30
N ASP A 199 31.58 12.34 -5.91
CA ASP A 199 31.69 12.23 -7.36
C ASP A 199 30.32 12.50 -8.02
N TRP A 200 29.23 12.01 -7.46
CA TRP A 200 27.89 12.24 -8.00
C TRP A 200 27.45 13.69 -7.99
N VAL A 201 27.81 14.44 -6.96
CA VAL A 201 27.46 15.86 -6.86
C VAL A 201 28.46 16.78 -7.55
N SER A 202 29.54 16.24 -8.12
CA SER A 202 30.49 17.00 -8.91
C SER A 202 29.85 17.59 -10.16
N PRO A 203 30.07 18.87 -10.48
CA PRO A 203 29.55 19.50 -11.70
C PRO A 203 30.01 18.84 -13.01
N ASP A 204 31.14 18.14 -12.96
CA ASP A 204 31.75 17.48 -14.13
C ASP A 204 31.13 16.12 -14.43
N ASN A 205 30.44 15.50 -13.45
CA ASN A 205 29.77 14.20 -13.65
C ASN A 205 28.37 14.39 -14.26
N ARG A 206 28.31 14.32 -15.60
CA ARG A 206 27.06 14.48 -16.37
C ARG A 206 26.28 13.18 -16.52
N ASP A 207 26.95 12.05 -16.37
CA ASP A 207 26.36 10.71 -16.60
C ASP A 207 25.93 10.01 -15.32
N ARG A 208 25.84 10.76 -14.21
CA ARG A 208 25.38 10.22 -12.94
C ARG A 208 23.92 9.72 -13.03
N HIS A 209 23.55 8.81 -12.15
CA HIS A 209 22.16 8.40 -11.95
C HIS A 209 21.27 9.59 -11.59
N LEU A 210 19.95 9.38 -11.62
CA LEU A 210 18.96 10.42 -11.32
C LEU A 210 19.07 10.86 -9.84
N MET A 211 19.16 12.18 -9.60
CA MET A 211 19.17 12.78 -8.27
C MET A 211 18.11 13.89 -8.15
N SER A 212 17.85 14.38 -6.92
CA SER A 212 16.84 15.43 -6.65
C SER A 212 16.90 16.61 -7.63
N PRO A 213 18.06 17.24 -7.94
CA PRO A 213 18.11 18.38 -8.85
C PRO A 213 17.78 18.02 -10.32
N ASP A 214 17.77 16.74 -10.66
CA ASP A 214 17.61 16.30 -12.05
C ASP A 214 16.15 16.03 -12.43
N ILE A 215 15.22 15.98 -11.44
CA ILE A 215 13.82 15.55 -11.63
C ILE A 215 13.14 16.38 -12.72
N PHE A 216 13.13 17.69 -12.62
CA PHE A 216 12.49 18.53 -13.63
C PHE A 216 13.13 18.37 -15.01
N LYS A 217 14.45 18.47 -15.07
CA LYS A 217 15.20 18.38 -16.33
C LYS A 217 15.03 17.04 -17.03
N ARG A 218 15.01 15.93 -16.30
CA ARG A 218 15.05 14.58 -16.89
C ARG A 218 13.69 13.90 -16.93
N LYS A 219 12.68 14.37 -16.16
CA LYS A 219 11.36 13.73 -16.05
C LYS A 219 10.21 14.67 -16.43
N ILE A 220 10.26 15.95 -16.07
CA ILE A 220 9.14 16.88 -16.26
C ILE A 220 9.27 17.61 -17.61
N PHE A 221 10.41 18.27 -17.86
CA PHE A 221 10.59 19.05 -19.09
C PHE A 221 10.46 18.25 -20.38
N PRO A 222 10.94 17.00 -20.48
CA PRO A 222 10.71 16.21 -21.69
C PRO A 222 9.23 16.01 -22.02
N LEU A 223 8.38 15.77 -21.01
CA LEU A 223 6.93 15.62 -21.21
C LEU A 223 6.28 16.93 -21.69
N LEU A 224 6.68 18.05 -21.09
CA LEU A 224 6.20 19.38 -21.49
C LEU A 224 6.70 19.77 -22.88
N ASP A 225 7.94 19.41 -23.26
CA ASP A 225 8.51 19.65 -24.59
C ASP A 225 7.76 18.85 -25.68
N GLU A 226 7.18 17.70 -25.31
CA GLU A 226 6.28 16.92 -26.18
C GLU A 226 4.86 17.51 -26.28
N GLY A 227 4.61 18.64 -25.61
CA GLY A 227 3.29 19.29 -25.58
C GLY A 227 2.27 18.62 -24.65
N LYS A 228 2.72 17.72 -23.78
CA LYS A 228 1.86 17.09 -22.77
C LYS A 228 1.66 18.03 -21.59
N LYS A 229 0.48 18.02 -21.01
CA LYS A 229 0.23 18.67 -19.72
C LYS A 229 0.69 17.76 -18.59
N VAL A 230 1.37 18.31 -17.59
CA VAL A 230 1.93 17.53 -16.47
C VAL A 230 1.27 17.93 -15.16
N PHE A 231 0.90 16.92 -14.37
CA PHE A 231 0.47 17.10 -12.99
C PHE A 231 1.50 16.45 -12.07
N LEU A 232 2.33 17.26 -11.42
CA LEU A 232 3.36 16.82 -10.50
C LEU A 232 2.81 16.82 -9.07
N ILE A 233 2.77 15.65 -8.44
CA ILE A 233 2.41 15.48 -7.02
C ILE A 233 3.67 15.17 -6.24
N VAL A 234 4.01 15.99 -5.26
CA VAL A 234 5.10 15.76 -4.31
C VAL A 234 4.50 15.47 -2.94
N ILE A 235 4.64 14.23 -2.48
CA ILE A 235 4.20 13.85 -1.14
C ILE A 235 5.42 13.88 -0.23
N ASP A 236 5.42 14.81 0.72
CA ASP A 236 6.50 15.05 1.67
C ASP A 236 6.72 13.83 2.58
N ASN A 237 7.98 13.39 2.73
CA ASN A 237 8.37 12.26 3.56
C ASN A 237 7.65 10.93 3.22
N PHE A 238 7.33 10.72 1.93
CA PHE A 238 6.60 9.55 1.45
C PHE A 238 7.56 8.40 1.14
N ARG A 239 7.46 7.32 1.89
CA ARG A 239 8.36 6.18 1.79
C ARG A 239 7.96 5.21 0.68
N TYR A 240 8.94 4.46 0.20
CA TYR A 240 8.72 3.48 -0.87
C TYR A 240 7.74 2.36 -0.49
N ASP A 241 7.74 1.89 0.77
CA ASP A 241 6.78 0.90 1.26
C ASP A 241 5.34 1.44 1.26
N GLN A 242 5.15 2.72 1.56
CA GLN A 242 3.85 3.41 1.47
C GLN A 242 3.42 3.61 0.00
N TRP A 243 4.37 3.95 -0.86
CA TRP A 243 4.14 4.02 -2.30
C TRP A 243 3.66 2.69 -2.86
N ARG A 244 4.29 1.57 -2.51
CA ARG A 244 3.88 0.24 -2.99
C ARG A 244 2.42 -0.08 -2.64
N MET A 245 1.96 0.31 -1.44
CA MET A 245 0.56 0.14 -1.04
C MET A 245 -0.38 1.06 -1.85
N LEU A 246 0.01 2.32 -2.05
CA LEU A 246 -0.76 3.26 -2.88
C LEU A 246 -0.84 2.78 -4.33
N ALA A 247 0.27 2.29 -4.90
CA ALA A 247 0.33 1.80 -6.27
C ALA A 247 -0.63 0.61 -6.51
N GLU A 248 -0.84 -0.25 -5.52
CA GLU A 248 -1.87 -1.30 -5.57
C GLU A 248 -3.29 -0.70 -5.59
N ASP A 249 -3.53 0.35 -4.79
CA ASP A 249 -4.86 0.99 -4.69
C ASP A 249 -5.24 1.78 -5.97
N ILE A 250 -4.25 2.28 -6.73
CA ILE A 250 -4.47 3.09 -7.95
C ILE A 250 -4.12 2.36 -9.25
N GLY A 251 -3.67 1.12 -9.18
CA GLY A 251 -3.21 0.34 -10.34
C GLY A 251 -4.28 0.11 -11.41
N ASP A 252 -5.56 0.10 -11.03
CA ASP A 252 -6.68 0.03 -11.99
C ASP A 252 -6.97 1.39 -12.69
N LEU A 253 -6.42 2.49 -12.18
CA LEU A 253 -6.63 3.84 -12.72
C LEU A 253 -5.52 4.32 -13.64
N PHE A 254 -4.30 3.80 -13.49
CA PHE A 254 -3.11 4.29 -14.17
C PHE A 254 -2.22 3.14 -14.66
N ASP A 255 -1.60 3.34 -15.82
CA ASP A 255 -0.43 2.57 -16.24
C ASP A 255 0.81 3.20 -15.58
N ILE A 256 1.45 2.45 -14.66
CA ILE A 256 2.47 2.96 -13.76
C ILE A 256 3.86 2.58 -14.24
N ASP A 257 4.70 3.57 -14.56
CA ASP A 257 6.14 3.42 -14.74
C ASP A 257 6.87 3.90 -13.48
N GLU A 258 7.54 2.98 -12.78
CA GLU A 258 8.19 3.23 -11.49
C GLU A 258 9.71 3.32 -11.63
N GLN A 259 10.29 4.41 -11.15
CA GLN A 259 11.73 4.58 -11.06
C GLN A 259 12.15 5.11 -9.68
N LEU A 260 13.17 4.50 -9.08
CA LEU A 260 13.84 5.07 -7.90
C LEU A 260 14.90 6.08 -8.33
N TYR A 261 15.18 7.05 -7.46
CA TYR A 261 16.28 7.99 -7.61
C TYR A 261 17.00 8.21 -6.29
N MET A 262 18.19 8.78 -6.33
CA MET A 262 18.96 9.13 -5.13
C MET A 262 18.62 10.56 -4.71
N SER A 263 18.07 10.72 -3.51
CA SER A 263 17.95 12.06 -2.91
C SER A 263 19.34 12.62 -2.59
N ILE A 264 19.45 13.94 -2.56
CA ILE A 264 20.65 14.60 -2.07
C ILE A 264 20.77 14.43 -0.56
N LEU A 265 21.98 14.58 -0.03
CA LEU A 265 22.26 14.56 1.40
C LEU A 265 22.56 15.99 1.91
N PRO A 266 21.99 16.37 3.06
CA PRO A 266 20.98 15.64 3.83
C PRO A 266 19.62 15.58 3.11
N THR A 267 18.85 14.53 3.38
CA THR A 267 17.53 14.30 2.77
C THR A 267 16.41 15.16 3.36
N ALA A 268 16.73 16.07 4.27
CA ALA A 268 15.74 16.96 4.88
C ALA A 268 15.03 17.81 3.82
N THR A 269 13.73 17.99 4.00
CA THR A 269 12.80 18.69 3.09
C THR A 269 13.35 20.04 2.59
N GLN A 270 13.96 20.83 3.47
CA GLN A 270 14.57 22.11 3.14
C GLN A 270 15.64 21.99 2.02
N TYR A 271 16.41 20.93 2.01
CA TYR A 271 17.46 20.69 1.03
C TYR A 271 16.94 19.94 -0.19
N ALA A 272 16.34 18.77 0.02
CA ALA A 272 15.97 17.85 -1.04
C ALA A 272 14.85 18.42 -1.92
N ARG A 273 13.77 18.96 -1.34
CA ARG A 273 12.65 19.51 -2.10
C ARG A 273 13.00 20.81 -2.82
N ASN A 274 13.76 21.71 -2.18
CA ASN A 274 14.25 22.90 -2.85
C ASN A 274 15.22 22.54 -3.99
N ALA A 275 16.00 21.46 -3.88
CA ALA A 275 16.83 20.98 -4.99
C ALA A 275 15.98 20.44 -6.15
N ILE A 276 14.87 19.76 -5.89
CA ILE A 276 13.92 19.33 -6.93
C ILE A 276 13.37 20.55 -7.68
N PHE A 277 12.87 21.54 -6.94
CA PHE A 277 12.17 22.71 -7.51
C PHE A 277 13.10 23.72 -8.17
N SER A 278 14.32 23.84 -7.68
CA SER A 278 15.31 24.73 -8.29
C SER A 278 16.14 24.06 -9.39
N GLY A 279 16.27 22.71 -9.38
CA GLY A 279 17.23 22.00 -10.21
C GLY A 279 18.69 22.32 -9.90
N LEU A 280 18.98 22.68 -8.64
CA LEU A 280 20.30 23.08 -8.14
C LEU A 280 20.61 22.39 -6.82
N MET A 281 21.89 22.24 -6.52
CA MET A 281 22.33 21.88 -5.18
C MET A 281 22.12 23.04 -4.20
N PRO A 282 21.87 22.80 -2.90
CA PRO A 282 21.56 23.82 -1.90
C PRO A 282 22.55 24.98 -1.86
N ASN A 283 23.86 24.72 -1.90
CA ASN A 283 24.88 25.75 -1.94
C ASN A 283 24.78 26.66 -3.19
N LYS A 284 24.32 26.11 -4.30
CA LYS A 284 24.10 26.87 -5.53
C LYS A 284 22.81 27.70 -5.47
N ILE A 285 21.79 27.22 -4.76
CA ILE A 285 20.58 28.00 -4.51
C ILE A 285 20.97 29.23 -3.68
N ALA A 286 21.69 29.03 -2.57
CA ALA A 286 22.13 30.12 -1.70
C ALA A 286 23.02 31.15 -2.42
N GLU A 287 23.92 30.69 -3.33
CA GLU A 287 24.79 31.54 -4.11
C GLU A 287 24.04 32.37 -5.18
N MET A 288 23.15 31.72 -5.93
CA MET A 288 22.48 32.33 -7.10
C MET A 288 21.19 33.09 -6.75
N PHE A 289 20.52 32.66 -5.69
CA PHE A 289 19.22 33.15 -5.28
C PHE A 289 19.15 33.33 -3.75
N PRO A 290 20.01 34.19 -3.17
CA PRO A 290 20.11 34.39 -1.72
C PRO A 290 18.76 34.79 -1.10
N ASP A 291 17.95 35.56 -1.81
CA ASP A 291 16.62 35.99 -1.33
C ASP A 291 15.57 34.84 -1.28
N LEU A 292 15.85 33.71 -1.95
CA LEU A 292 14.98 32.51 -1.96
C LEU A 292 15.50 31.41 -1.05
N TRP A 293 16.72 31.55 -0.53
CA TRP A 293 17.33 30.62 0.39
C TRP A 293 17.09 31.07 1.84
N VAL A 294 16.74 30.15 2.70
CA VAL A 294 16.57 30.36 4.14
C VAL A 294 17.56 29.47 4.86
N ASP A 295 18.39 30.06 5.72
CA ASP A 295 19.42 29.34 6.45
C ASP A 295 18.84 28.41 7.54
N GLU A 296 19.62 27.45 7.97
CA GLU A 296 19.19 26.41 8.91
C GLU A 296 18.83 26.97 10.29
N ASP A 297 19.49 28.07 10.68
CA ASP A 297 19.29 28.75 11.96
C ASP A 297 17.98 29.57 12.05
N GLU A 298 17.30 29.78 10.92
CA GLU A 298 16.02 30.48 10.90
C GLU A 298 14.87 29.52 11.25
N GLU A 299 14.03 29.93 12.20
CA GLU A 299 12.92 29.07 12.69
C GLU A 299 11.79 28.93 11.68
N GLU A 300 11.58 29.92 10.78
CA GLU A 300 10.46 29.96 9.85
C GLU A 300 10.92 30.18 8.40
N GLY A 301 10.09 29.82 7.43
CA GLY A 301 10.27 30.23 6.03
C GLY A 301 11.00 29.23 5.13
N LYS A 302 11.54 28.14 5.65
CA LYS A 302 12.44 27.19 4.93
C LYS A 302 11.88 26.63 3.62
N ASN A 303 10.56 26.55 3.48
CA ASN A 303 9.86 25.99 2.31
C ASN A 303 8.73 26.91 1.80
N LEU A 304 8.89 28.22 1.90
CA LEU A 304 7.93 29.20 1.39
C LEU A 304 8.24 29.65 -0.04
N ASN A 305 9.48 29.45 -0.51
CA ASN A 305 9.97 29.96 -1.79
C ASN A 305 9.92 28.90 -2.91
N GLU A 306 9.16 27.83 -2.76
CA GLU A 306 9.11 26.70 -3.70
C GLU A 306 8.61 27.12 -5.08
N ALA A 307 7.53 27.91 -5.17
CA ALA A 307 7.03 28.42 -6.44
C ALA A 307 8.02 29.37 -7.16
N PRO A 308 8.64 30.36 -6.49
CA PRO A 308 9.74 31.13 -7.08
C PRO A 308 10.93 30.27 -7.55
N LEU A 309 11.30 29.20 -6.84
CA LEU A 309 12.37 28.30 -7.26
C LEU A 309 12.00 27.56 -8.55
N ILE A 310 10.76 27.09 -8.71
CA ILE A 310 10.26 26.50 -9.97
C ILE A 310 10.35 27.51 -11.11
N GLN A 311 9.92 28.75 -10.88
CA GLN A 311 9.99 29.82 -11.87
C GLN A 311 11.42 30.04 -12.33
N THR A 312 12.39 30.20 -11.40
CA THR A 312 13.79 30.36 -11.76
C THR A 312 14.36 29.18 -12.52
N GLN A 313 13.91 27.97 -12.24
CA GLN A 313 14.33 26.76 -12.96
C GLN A 313 13.82 26.79 -14.40
N ILE A 314 12.54 27.08 -14.63
CA ILE A 314 11.92 27.20 -15.96
C ILE A 314 12.68 28.25 -16.80
N GLU A 315 12.95 29.42 -16.21
CA GLU A 315 13.66 30.52 -16.89
C GLU A 315 15.11 30.17 -17.24
N ARG A 316 15.87 29.54 -16.31
CA ARG A 316 17.25 29.09 -16.57
C ARG A 316 17.36 28.09 -17.71
N PHE A 317 16.34 27.23 -17.86
CA PHE A 317 16.27 26.30 -19.00
C PHE A 317 15.67 26.93 -20.25
N ARG A 318 15.40 28.28 -20.24
CA ARG A 318 14.80 29.03 -21.37
C ARG A 318 13.48 28.43 -21.82
N LYS A 319 12.69 27.94 -20.89
CA LYS A 319 11.36 27.40 -21.13
C LYS A 319 10.31 28.48 -20.84
N HIS A 320 9.11 28.30 -21.42
CA HIS A 320 8.03 29.28 -21.34
C HIS A 320 6.71 28.63 -20.90
N TYR A 321 6.82 27.56 -20.07
CA TYR A 321 5.64 26.87 -19.57
C TYR A 321 4.92 27.71 -18.53
N THR A 322 3.59 27.68 -18.61
CA THR A 322 2.75 28.22 -17.53
C THR A 322 2.62 27.15 -16.43
N PHE A 323 2.72 27.57 -15.18
CA PHE A 323 2.56 26.61 -14.07
C PHE A 323 1.68 27.17 -12.96
N SER A 324 1.02 26.26 -12.24
CA SER A 324 0.39 26.51 -10.95
C SER A 324 1.14 25.77 -9.83
N TYR A 325 1.11 26.34 -8.64
CA TYR A 325 1.69 25.74 -7.45
C TYR A 325 0.68 25.75 -6.30
N HIS A 326 0.47 24.59 -5.69
CA HIS A 326 -0.46 24.38 -4.58
C HIS A 326 0.23 23.59 -3.47
N LYS A 327 -0.05 23.95 -2.22
CA LYS A 327 0.46 23.26 -1.04
C LYS A 327 -0.69 22.95 -0.10
N VAL A 328 -0.82 21.66 0.24
CA VAL A 328 -1.87 21.13 1.08
C VAL A 328 -1.27 20.62 2.38
N ASN A 329 -1.61 21.31 3.47
CA ASN A 329 -1.15 20.95 4.81
C ASN A 329 -2.24 20.27 5.65
N ASP A 330 -3.53 20.48 5.32
CA ASP A 330 -4.67 19.98 6.06
C ASP A 330 -5.86 19.60 5.15
N SER A 331 -6.89 19.02 5.73
CA SER A 331 -8.09 18.59 5.00
C SER A 331 -8.82 19.76 4.35
N GLN A 332 -8.88 20.92 5.01
CA GLN A 332 -9.58 22.12 4.46
C GLN A 332 -8.83 22.67 3.25
N GLY A 333 -7.49 22.65 3.29
CA GLY A 333 -6.65 23.01 2.14
C GLY A 333 -6.86 22.06 0.97
N ALA A 334 -7.03 20.78 1.26
CA ALA A 334 -7.29 19.76 0.28
C ALA A 334 -8.68 19.92 -0.37
N ASP A 335 -9.71 20.17 0.41
CA ASP A 335 -11.08 20.41 -0.09
C ASP A 335 -11.11 21.67 -0.98
N ARG A 336 -10.50 22.77 -0.53
CA ARG A 336 -10.38 24.01 -1.33
C ARG A 336 -9.63 23.79 -2.64
N PHE A 337 -8.59 22.96 -2.63
CA PHE A 337 -7.88 22.61 -3.85
C PHE A 337 -8.79 21.88 -4.85
N LEU A 338 -9.59 20.92 -4.40
CA LEU A 338 -10.52 20.20 -5.28
C LEU A 338 -11.62 21.11 -5.85
N GLU A 339 -12.15 22.05 -5.06
CA GLU A 339 -13.13 23.05 -5.52
C GLU A 339 -12.57 23.85 -6.71
N HIS A 340 -11.26 24.13 -6.71
CA HIS A 340 -10.57 24.92 -7.74
C HIS A 340 -9.82 24.05 -8.78
N TYR A 341 -9.95 22.72 -8.72
CA TYR A 341 -9.23 21.80 -9.63
C TYR A 341 -9.38 22.15 -11.12
N ASN A 342 -10.55 22.67 -11.52
CA ASN A 342 -10.77 23.04 -12.91
C ASN A 342 -9.85 24.16 -13.41
N GLU A 343 -9.32 25.00 -12.53
CA GLU A 343 -8.38 26.06 -12.88
C GLU A 343 -7.02 25.52 -13.32
N CYS A 344 -6.67 24.29 -12.86
CA CYS A 344 -5.46 23.59 -13.26
C CYS A 344 -5.36 23.38 -14.79
N ARG A 345 -6.51 23.34 -15.48
CA ARG A 345 -6.56 23.17 -16.94
C ARG A 345 -5.92 24.32 -17.73
N ASN A 346 -5.74 25.47 -17.10
CA ASN A 346 -5.16 26.65 -17.71
C ASN A 346 -3.62 26.62 -17.76
N TYR A 347 -2.98 25.63 -17.13
CA TYR A 347 -1.54 25.54 -16.99
C TYR A 347 -0.98 24.31 -17.69
N ASP A 348 0.27 24.43 -18.15
CA ASP A 348 1.03 23.32 -18.74
C ASP A 348 1.52 22.36 -17.66
N LEU A 349 1.93 22.93 -16.50
CA LEU A 349 2.44 22.21 -15.35
C LEU A 349 1.62 22.58 -14.10
N ASN A 350 1.09 21.62 -13.40
CA ASN A 350 0.49 21.82 -12.09
C ASN A 350 1.35 21.09 -11.05
N VAL A 351 1.72 21.79 -9.99
CA VAL A 351 2.53 21.26 -8.89
C VAL A 351 1.70 21.25 -7.62
N LEU A 352 1.52 20.10 -7.04
CA LEU A 352 0.81 19.88 -5.78
C LEU A 352 1.75 19.26 -4.76
N VAL A 353 2.00 19.98 -3.65
CA VAL A 353 2.76 19.48 -2.50
C VAL A 353 1.80 19.06 -1.39
N ILE A 354 2.02 17.88 -0.82
CA ILE A 354 1.18 17.30 0.22
C ILE A 354 2.04 16.96 1.42
N ASN A 355 1.79 17.62 2.54
CA ASN A 355 2.62 17.53 3.76
C ASN A 355 2.06 16.57 4.81
N PHE A 356 0.94 15.90 4.57
CA PHE A 356 0.27 15.09 5.60
C PHE A 356 1.15 13.97 6.18
N ILE A 357 1.92 13.28 5.32
CA ILE A 357 2.76 12.15 5.77
C ILE A 357 3.88 12.64 6.67
N ASP A 358 4.48 13.77 6.32
CA ASP A 358 5.50 14.41 7.16
C ASP A 358 4.91 14.84 8.51
N MET A 359 3.76 15.51 8.53
CA MET A 359 3.05 15.87 9.76
C MET A 359 2.71 14.65 10.62
N LEU A 360 2.29 13.53 10.01
CA LEU A 360 2.04 12.28 10.73
C LEU A 360 3.33 11.70 11.33
N SER A 361 4.45 11.81 10.62
CA SER A 361 5.78 11.40 11.10
C SER A 361 6.21 12.21 12.31
N HIS A 362 6.06 13.53 12.27
CA HIS A 362 6.31 14.41 13.41
C HIS A 362 5.38 14.09 14.59
N ALA A 363 4.08 13.95 14.35
CA ALA A 363 3.11 13.62 15.38
C ALA A 363 3.41 12.26 16.05
N ARG A 364 3.98 11.28 15.32
CA ARG A 364 4.43 9.99 15.89
C ARG A 364 5.52 10.17 16.94
N THR A 365 6.37 11.16 16.81
CA THR A 365 7.43 11.44 17.80
C THR A 365 6.96 12.33 18.96
N GLU A 366 6.06 13.26 18.71
CA GLU A 366 5.65 14.28 19.66
C GLU A 366 4.40 13.89 20.46
N SER A 367 3.42 13.24 19.84
CA SER A 367 2.16 12.85 20.46
C SER A 367 2.20 11.42 21.01
N LYS A 368 1.97 11.27 22.32
CA LYS A 368 1.86 9.95 22.97
C LYS A 368 0.75 9.09 22.33
N MET A 369 -0.39 9.70 22.01
CA MET A 369 -1.53 8.99 21.43
C MET A 369 -1.20 8.47 20.03
N VAL A 370 -0.56 9.28 19.17
CA VAL A 370 -0.17 8.86 17.82
C VAL A 370 0.92 7.79 17.89
N ARG A 371 1.86 7.89 18.84
CA ARG A 371 2.89 6.88 19.08
C ARG A 371 2.29 5.52 19.49
N GLU A 372 1.24 5.50 20.29
CA GLU A 372 0.54 4.28 20.66
C GLU A 372 -0.23 3.68 19.47
N LEU A 373 -0.84 4.48 18.64
CA LEU A 373 -1.55 4.04 17.44
C LEU A 373 -0.61 3.56 16.32
N ALA A 374 0.53 4.22 16.15
CA ALA A 374 1.56 3.91 15.15
C ALA A 374 2.81 3.33 15.84
N ASN A 375 2.64 2.34 16.74
CA ASN A 375 3.70 1.80 17.59
C ASN A 375 4.75 0.96 16.83
N ASN A 376 4.44 0.54 15.61
CA ASN A 376 5.35 -0.19 14.74
C ASN A 376 5.14 0.25 13.27
N GLU A 377 6.00 -0.23 12.37
CA GLU A 377 5.98 0.16 10.96
C GLU A 377 4.72 -0.32 10.22
N SER A 378 4.18 -1.49 10.56
CA SER A 378 2.93 -1.99 9.96
C SER A 378 1.74 -1.11 10.36
N ALA A 379 1.62 -0.74 11.63
CA ALA A 379 0.58 0.18 12.11
C ALA A 379 0.71 1.58 11.45
N TYR A 380 1.94 2.09 11.33
CA TYR A 380 2.18 3.37 10.66
C TYR A 380 1.77 3.33 9.18
N ARG A 381 2.12 2.25 8.45
CA ARG A 381 1.66 2.04 7.06
C ARG A 381 0.14 1.97 6.96
N SER A 382 -0.52 1.24 7.88
CA SER A 382 -1.98 1.11 7.88
C SER A 382 -2.69 2.44 8.07
N ILE A 383 -2.19 3.31 8.95
CA ILE A 383 -2.73 4.67 9.14
C ILE A 383 -2.54 5.49 7.88
N THR A 384 -1.35 5.45 7.28
CA THR A 384 -1.05 6.14 6.02
C THR A 384 -1.98 5.68 4.90
N GLN A 385 -2.16 4.37 4.71
CA GLN A 385 -3.03 3.82 3.69
C GLN A 385 -4.50 4.19 3.93
N SER A 386 -4.96 4.12 5.17
CA SER A 386 -6.32 4.56 5.52
C SER A 386 -6.54 6.02 5.16
N TRP A 387 -5.58 6.88 5.46
CA TRP A 387 -5.66 8.29 5.07
C TRP A 387 -5.68 8.47 3.56
N LEU A 388 -4.78 7.82 2.82
CA LEU A 388 -4.74 7.90 1.35
C LEU A 388 -6.07 7.51 0.71
N ARG A 389 -6.72 6.44 1.20
CA ARG A 389 -8.01 5.94 0.68
C ARG A 389 -9.19 6.86 0.99
N HIS A 390 -9.18 7.54 2.13
CA HIS A 390 -10.29 8.36 2.62
C HIS A 390 -10.05 9.87 2.48
N SER A 391 -8.88 10.27 1.98
CA SER A 391 -8.54 11.66 1.73
C SER A 391 -8.99 12.11 0.35
N VAL A 392 -8.93 13.41 0.16
CA VAL A 392 -9.12 14.11 -1.12
C VAL A 392 -8.24 13.55 -2.25
N LEU A 393 -7.10 12.94 -1.92
CA LEU A 393 -6.22 12.31 -2.92
C LEU A 393 -6.90 11.18 -3.68
N SER A 394 -7.73 10.38 -3.03
CA SER A 394 -8.47 9.32 -3.71
C SER A 394 -9.40 9.86 -4.81
N GLU A 395 -10.04 11.00 -4.54
CA GLU A 395 -10.88 11.69 -5.53
C GLU A 395 -10.03 12.36 -6.61
N LEU A 396 -8.94 13.01 -6.23
CA LEU A 396 -8.01 13.61 -7.17
C LEU A 396 -7.45 12.58 -8.16
N PHE A 397 -7.04 11.39 -7.72
CA PHE A 397 -6.56 10.34 -8.63
C PHE A 397 -7.64 9.89 -9.63
N LYS A 398 -8.91 9.80 -9.21
CA LYS A 398 -10.02 9.53 -10.13
C LYS A 398 -10.21 10.64 -11.17
N LEU A 399 -10.12 11.90 -10.77
CA LEU A 399 -10.20 13.04 -11.69
C LEU A 399 -9.02 13.06 -12.66
N LEU A 400 -7.81 12.80 -12.17
CA LEU A 400 -6.60 12.75 -12.99
C LEU A 400 -6.62 11.58 -13.99
N SER A 401 -7.12 10.41 -13.60
CA SER A 401 -7.22 9.25 -14.50
C SER A 401 -8.19 9.47 -15.68
N GLN A 402 -9.11 10.42 -15.55
CA GLN A 402 -10.08 10.81 -16.59
C GLN A 402 -9.60 12.03 -17.39
N SER A 403 -8.40 12.53 -17.14
CA SER A 403 -7.84 13.73 -17.73
C SER A 403 -6.72 13.40 -18.73
N ASP A 404 -6.28 14.40 -19.49
CA ASP A 404 -5.15 14.29 -20.43
C ASP A 404 -3.78 14.56 -19.77
N TYR A 405 -3.73 14.65 -18.43
CA TYR A 405 -2.46 14.88 -17.74
C TYR A 405 -1.57 13.65 -17.72
N GLN A 406 -0.26 13.89 -17.93
CA GLN A 406 0.76 12.97 -17.46
C GLN A 406 0.98 13.22 -15.97
N VAL A 407 0.63 12.26 -15.13
CA VAL A 407 0.78 12.36 -13.69
C VAL A 407 2.17 11.88 -13.31
N VAL A 408 2.91 12.73 -12.61
CA VAL A 408 4.20 12.37 -12.01
C VAL A 408 4.04 12.48 -10.50
N LEU A 409 4.24 11.39 -9.78
CA LEU A 409 4.24 11.37 -8.32
C LEU A 409 5.65 11.12 -7.83
N THR A 410 6.10 11.93 -6.87
CA THR A 410 7.43 11.80 -6.26
C THR A 410 7.40 12.18 -4.78
N THR A 411 8.54 12.03 -4.12
CA THR A 411 8.82 12.50 -2.75
C THR A 411 10.12 13.30 -2.73
N ASP A 412 10.47 13.90 -1.63
CA ASP A 412 11.73 14.61 -1.40
C ASP A 412 12.80 13.81 -0.64
#